data_1e9c20f474702ec24e5ea72f131632ba
#
_entry.id   1e9c20f474702ec24e5ea72f131632ba
#
_cell.length_a   1.000
_cell.length_b   1.000
_cell.length_c   1.000
_cell.angle_alpha   90.00
_cell.angle_beta   90.00
_cell.angle_gamma   90.00
#
_symmetry.space_group_name_H-M   'P 1'
#
loop_
_entity.id
_entity.type
_entity.pdbx_description
1 polymer ?
#
loop_
_entity_poly.entity_id
_entity_poly.type
_entity_poly.pdbx_seq_one_letter_code
_entity_poly.pdbx_strand_id
1 'polypeptide(L)'
;FYPLKKAGGIKAPNPPRFKQDNIPITYMQMGIRHEKGSDQLRLSLSKDLKSYMEETYGIHEKFLYLENKIFRNMDHIKQLRIYPPEDGKCDLIVIYEVKEPEPLSLNGHYLSIDLGIHNLMTCYDSGNGRSFILGRKYLSLERYFHKEISRVQSIWYAQQVENGIKYPRSSKHIKRLYRKKQNAVKDYLHKVTRWLAEYCKKERISCVIIGDIRNIRKGKDIGHKTNQKFHGLPYNKLYIMLEYKLKLYGISLTKQEESYTSQCSPLSPEVSKRYAEASNRKERGMYITDGVRYNADAVGAFNILRKRLSVSGKQKELSVTGLKNPEIIKVAV
;
A
#
# COMPACT_ATOMS: atom_id res chain seq x y z
N PHE A 1 -14.45 21.72 20.31
CA PHE A 1 -14.08 21.68 21.72
C PHE A 1 -15.02 22.55 22.57
N TYR A 2 -15.03 23.85 22.37
CA TYR A 2 -15.94 24.80 23.04
C TYR A 2 -17.44 24.55 22.77
N PRO A 3 -17.87 24.19 21.52
CA PRO A 3 -19.26 23.88 21.25
C PRO A 3 -19.78 22.67 22.03
N LEU A 4 -18.98 21.63 22.23
CA LEU A 4 -19.35 20.43 22.98
C LEU A 4 -19.47 20.69 24.49
N LYS A 5 -18.68 21.63 25.02
CA LYS A 5 -18.79 22.08 26.42
C LYS A 5 -20.08 22.91 26.63
N LYS A 6 -20.44 23.75 25.65
CA LYS A 6 -21.68 24.56 25.69
C LYS A 6 -22.94 23.69 25.57
N ALA A 7 -22.88 22.58 24.87
CA ALA A 7 -24.01 21.66 24.68
C ALA A 7 -24.28 20.73 25.87
N GLY A 8 -23.52 20.84 26.98
CA GLY A 8 -23.73 20.04 28.19
C GLY A 8 -23.49 18.54 28.06
N GLY A 9 -22.99 18.07 26.91
CA GLY A 9 -22.88 16.65 26.58
C GLY A 9 -21.63 15.93 27.10
N ILE A 10 -20.59 16.65 27.59
CA ILE A 10 -19.37 16.05 28.10
C ILE A 10 -18.88 16.86 29.30
N LYS A 11 -18.59 16.21 30.42
CA LYS A 11 -17.89 16.83 31.55
C LYS A 11 -16.60 17.49 31.06
N ALA A 12 -16.61 18.83 30.98
CA ALA A 12 -15.51 19.72 30.66
C ALA A 12 -14.25 19.02 30.11
N PRO A 13 -14.14 18.76 28.81
CA PRO A 13 -12.92 18.19 28.27
C PRO A 13 -11.77 19.17 28.50
N ASN A 14 -10.69 18.70 29.10
CA ASN A 14 -9.49 19.50 29.26
C ASN A 14 -8.91 19.86 27.87
N PRO A 15 -8.33 21.05 27.70
CA PRO A 15 -7.61 21.36 26.48
C PRO A 15 -6.50 20.32 26.24
N PRO A 16 -6.14 20.04 24.96
CA PRO A 16 -5.02 19.17 24.66
C PRO A 16 -3.78 19.65 25.44
N ARG A 17 -3.13 18.75 26.17
CA ARG A 17 -1.86 19.06 26.83
C ARG A 17 -0.77 19.22 25.78
N PHE A 18 0.20 20.09 26.03
CA PHE A 18 1.41 20.14 25.22
C PHE A 18 2.10 18.77 25.25
N LYS A 19 2.49 18.28 24.08
CA LYS A 19 3.33 17.09 24.00
C LYS A 19 4.69 17.45 24.62
N GLN A 20 5.12 16.69 25.58
CA GLN A 20 6.37 16.97 26.31
C GLN A 20 7.60 16.33 25.65
N ASP A 21 7.43 15.28 24.80
CA ASP A 21 8.52 14.51 24.27
C ASP A 21 8.47 14.30 22.75
N ASN A 22 9.64 14.35 22.14
CA ASN A 22 9.93 13.83 20.79
C ASN A 22 8.89 14.19 19.70
N ILE A 23 8.64 15.48 19.53
CA ILE A 23 7.76 15.99 18.46
C ILE A 23 8.56 16.16 17.18
N PRO A 24 7.99 15.81 16.00
CA PRO A 24 8.64 16.13 14.74
C PRO A 24 8.72 17.65 14.54
N ILE A 25 9.88 18.12 14.12
CA ILE A 25 10.06 19.51 13.67
C ILE A 25 9.40 19.65 12.30
N THR A 26 8.53 20.63 12.16
CA THR A 26 7.82 20.84 10.89
C THR A 26 8.18 22.22 10.33
N TYR A 27 8.74 22.21 9.13
CA TYR A 27 8.98 23.40 8.33
C TYR A 27 7.85 23.56 7.32
N MET A 28 7.27 24.73 7.28
CA MET A 28 6.34 25.15 6.22
C MET A 28 7.12 25.78 5.07
N GLN A 29 6.50 25.95 3.92
CA GLN A 29 7.12 26.47 2.69
C GLN A 29 7.96 27.74 2.93
N MET A 30 7.51 28.65 3.79
CA MET A 30 8.24 29.90 4.10
C MET A 30 9.60 29.67 4.78
N GLY A 31 9.75 28.58 5.51
CA GLY A 31 11.00 28.21 6.21
C GLY A 31 11.94 27.36 5.37
N ILE A 32 11.59 27.05 4.12
CA ILE A 32 12.33 26.17 3.23
C ILE A 32 12.80 26.99 2.01
N ARG A 33 14.08 26.90 1.65
CA ARG A 33 14.60 27.41 0.38
C ARG A 33 15.14 26.24 -0.44
N HIS A 34 14.61 26.10 -1.64
CA HIS A 34 15.01 25.08 -2.61
C HIS A 34 15.04 25.72 -4.00
N GLU A 35 16.17 25.59 -4.68
CA GLU A 35 16.28 25.97 -6.07
C GLU A 35 15.96 24.75 -6.96
N LYS A 36 15.15 24.95 -7.98
CA LYS A 36 14.76 23.90 -8.89
C LYS A 36 16.00 23.21 -9.50
N GLY A 37 16.02 21.89 -9.44
CA GLY A 37 17.17 21.11 -9.92
C GLY A 37 18.35 21.02 -8.95
N SER A 38 18.29 21.69 -7.80
CA SER A 38 19.31 21.60 -6.75
C SER A 38 19.13 20.34 -5.89
N ASP A 39 20.24 19.78 -5.42
CA ASP A 39 20.28 18.68 -4.45
C ASP A 39 20.15 19.18 -3.00
N GLN A 40 20.17 20.48 -2.78
CA GLN A 40 20.28 21.09 -1.46
C GLN A 40 18.99 21.81 -1.04
N LEU A 41 18.55 21.56 0.19
CA LEU A 41 17.51 22.32 0.89
C LEU A 41 18.17 23.14 1.98
N ARG A 42 17.79 24.41 2.08
CA ARG A 42 18.15 25.30 3.18
C ARG A 42 16.95 25.55 4.07
N LEU A 43 17.08 25.26 5.35
CA LEU A 43 16.01 25.42 6.35
C LEU A 43 16.37 26.55 7.32
N SER A 44 15.39 27.37 7.66
CA SER A 44 15.57 28.45 8.65
C SER A 44 15.65 27.88 10.07
N LEU A 45 16.52 28.43 10.91
CA LEU A 45 16.58 28.13 12.33
C LEU A 45 15.92 29.24 13.13
N SER A 46 15.18 28.90 14.19
CA SER A 46 14.63 29.90 15.11
C SER A 46 15.75 30.63 15.86
N LYS A 47 15.46 31.82 16.39
CA LYS A 47 16.41 32.60 17.17
C LYS A 47 16.90 31.81 18.39
N ASP A 48 15.96 31.24 19.14
CA ASP A 48 16.24 30.48 20.35
C ASP A 48 17.09 29.23 20.07
N LEU A 49 16.81 28.52 18.94
CA LEU A 49 17.61 27.36 18.55
C LEU A 49 19.05 27.76 18.19
N LYS A 50 19.25 28.89 17.51
CA LYS A 50 20.60 29.41 17.21
C LYS A 50 21.38 29.71 18.47
N SER A 51 20.78 30.48 19.42
CA SER A 51 21.43 30.77 20.70
C SER A 51 21.76 29.50 21.48
N TYR A 52 20.85 28.55 21.54
CA TYR A 52 21.10 27.25 22.18
C TYR A 52 22.24 26.46 21.53
N MET A 53 22.30 26.44 20.18
CA MET A 53 23.37 25.73 19.45
C MET A 53 24.73 26.40 19.66
N GLU A 54 24.75 27.73 19.68
CA GLU A 54 25.96 28.52 19.93
C GLU A 54 26.46 28.33 21.39
N GLU A 55 25.59 28.48 22.38
CA GLU A 55 25.93 28.37 23.80
C GLU A 55 26.31 26.94 24.22
N THR A 56 25.63 25.93 23.66
CA THR A 56 25.80 24.53 24.10
C THR A 56 26.87 23.79 23.31
N TYR A 57 26.98 24.09 22.00
CA TYR A 57 27.81 23.32 21.08
C TYR A 57 28.84 24.14 20.31
N GLY A 58 28.85 25.46 20.46
CA GLY A 58 29.73 26.36 19.70
C GLY A 58 29.41 26.36 18.18
N ILE A 59 28.17 26.07 17.80
CA ILE A 59 27.73 26.01 16.41
C ILE A 59 27.11 27.35 16.01
N HIS A 60 27.72 28.03 15.03
CA HIS A 60 27.34 29.40 14.57
C HIS A 60 26.53 29.41 13.27
N GLU A 61 26.09 28.24 12.76
CA GLU A 61 25.33 28.13 11.53
C GLU A 61 23.98 28.87 11.62
N LYS A 62 23.74 29.70 10.59
CA LYS A 62 22.48 30.45 10.47
C LYS A 62 21.34 29.60 9.91
N PHE A 63 21.64 28.51 9.22
CA PHE A 63 20.71 27.66 8.51
C PHE A 63 21.11 26.19 8.67
N LEU A 64 20.11 25.31 8.60
CA LEU A 64 20.35 23.86 8.44
C LEU A 64 20.30 23.53 6.94
N TYR A 65 21.34 22.87 6.45
CA TYR A 65 21.43 22.42 5.08
C TYR A 65 21.23 20.91 5.01
N LEU A 66 20.33 20.48 4.12
CA LEU A 66 20.09 19.08 3.81
C LEU A 66 20.44 18.84 2.35
N GLU A 67 21.25 17.81 2.09
CA GLU A 67 21.67 17.46 0.74
C GLU A 67 21.24 16.05 0.37
N ASN A 68 20.50 15.92 -0.73
CA ASN A 68 20.11 14.63 -1.27
C ASN A 68 19.70 14.76 -2.75
N LYS A 69 20.18 13.84 -3.58
CA LYS A 69 19.88 13.78 -5.03
C LYS A 69 18.37 13.68 -5.34
N ILE A 70 17.56 13.20 -4.39
CA ILE A 70 16.11 13.09 -4.53
C ILE A 70 15.46 14.48 -4.68
N PHE A 71 16.05 15.52 -4.07
CA PHE A 71 15.48 16.87 -4.10
C PHE A 71 15.46 17.48 -5.50
N ARG A 72 16.36 17.08 -6.40
CA ARG A 72 16.37 17.53 -7.81
C ARG A 72 15.02 17.39 -8.51
N ASN A 73 14.28 16.33 -8.17
CA ASN A 73 13.02 15.97 -8.82
C ASN A 73 11.80 16.53 -8.10
N MET A 74 12.00 17.41 -7.11
CA MET A 74 10.93 17.96 -6.30
C MET A 74 10.76 19.44 -6.64
N ASP A 75 9.62 19.79 -7.21
CA ASP A 75 9.19 21.16 -7.39
C ASP A 75 8.27 21.58 -6.22
N HIS A 76 8.26 22.86 -5.87
CA HIS A 76 7.32 23.44 -4.92
C HIS A 76 7.14 22.65 -3.61
N ILE A 77 8.21 22.51 -2.84
CA ILE A 77 8.16 21.85 -1.53
C ILE A 77 7.26 22.68 -0.60
N LYS A 78 6.17 22.07 -0.14
CA LYS A 78 5.16 22.72 0.72
C LYS A 78 5.46 22.55 2.20
N GLN A 79 6.01 21.39 2.57
CA GLN A 79 6.29 21.07 3.96
C GLN A 79 7.42 20.05 4.06
N LEU A 80 8.20 20.18 5.12
CA LEU A 80 9.22 19.22 5.50
C LEU A 80 9.07 18.90 6.98
N ARG A 81 9.07 17.60 7.32
CA ARG A 81 9.00 17.11 8.69
C ARG A 81 10.24 16.30 9.01
N ILE A 82 10.93 16.65 10.10
CA ILE A 82 12.07 15.92 10.64
C ILE A 82 11.57 15.22 11.90
N TYR A 83 11.57 13.90 11.87
CA TYR A 83 11.18 13.10 13.04
C TYR A 83 12.32 12.96 14.02
N PRO A 84 12.04 12.80 15.33
CA PRO A 84 13.05 12.55 16.34
C PRO A 84 13.94 11.36 15.97
N PRO A 85 15.22 11.38 16.36
CA PRO A 85 16.13 10.31 16.05
C PRO A 85 15.72 8.99 16.74
N GLU A 86 15.69 7.92 15.96
CA GLU A 86 15.52 6.57 16.45
C GLU A 86 16.71 5.72 15.98
N ASP A 87 17.45 5.11 16.91
CA ASP A 87 18.70 4.39 16.63
C ASP A 87 19.73 5.23 15.82
N GLY A 88 19.86 6.53 16.13
CA GLY A 88 20.81 7.43 15.47
C GLY A 88 20.41 7.86 14.05
N LYS A 89 19.15 7.61 13.63
CA LYS A 89 18.63 7.99 12.32
C LYS A 89 17.38 8.84 12.48
N CYS A 90 17.30 9.92 11.71
CA CYS A 90 16.09 10.74 11.59
C CYS A 90 15.35 10.41 10.31
N ASP A 91 14.04 10.20 10.40
CA ASP A 91 13.20 10.12 9.22
C ASP A 91 12.82 11.53 8.75
N LEU A 92 13.02 11.79 7.46
CA LEU A 92 12.68 13.03 6.80
C LEU A 92 11.48 12.79 5.86
N ILE A 93 10.40 13.53 6.07
CA ILE A 93 9.24 13.51 5.17
C ILE A 93 9.15 14.83 4.44
N VAL A 94 9.22 14.78 3.12
CA VAL A 94 9.08 15.95 2.25
C VAL A 94 7.74 15.87 1.53
N ILE A 95 6.93 16.92 1.66
CA ILE A 95 5.66 17.07 0.96
C ILE A 95 5.84 18.14 -0.11
N TYR A 96 5.68 17.76 -1.36
CA TYR A 96 5.89 18.62 -2.51
C TYR A 96 4.74 18.49 -3.50
N GLU A 97 4.58 19.51 -4.33
CA GLU A 97 3.52 19.56 -5.34
C GLU A 97 3.97 18.87 -6.62
N VAL A 98 3.08 18.08 -7.19
CA VAL A 98 3.28 17.47 -8.50
C VAL A 98 2.14 17.92 -9.41
N LYS A 99 2.47 18.40 -10.59
CA LYS A 99 1.45 18.73 -11.60
C LYS A 99 0.77 17.44 -12.06
N GLU A 100 -0.53 17.36 -11.82
CA GLU A 100 -1.32 16.23 -12.29
C GLU A 100 -1.53 16.33 -13.80
N PRO A 101 -1.31 15.24 -14.56
CA PRO A 101 -1.69 15.19 -15.96
C PRO A 101 -3.22 15.13 -16.09
N GLU A 102 -3.74 15.56 -17.24
CA GLU A 102 -5.14 15.36 -17.57
C GLU A 102 -5.49 13.87 -17.56
N PRO A 103 -6.67 13.50 -17.03
CA PRO A 103 -7.13 12.13 -17.08
C PRO A 103 -7.22 11.61 -18.53
N LEU A 104 -6.72 10.40 -18.75
CA LEU A 104 -6.84 9.76 -20.06
C LEU A 104 -8.31 9.47 -20.38
N SER A 105 -8.72 9.77 -21.61
CA SER A 105 -10.01 9.34 -22.13
C SER A 105 -10.07 7.80 -22.16
N LEU A 106 -11.25 7.25 -21.89
CA LEU A 106 -11.47 5.80 -21.93
C LEU A 106 -11.34 5.29 -23.37
N ASN A 107 -10.28 4.55 -23.64
CA ASN A 107 -9.95 4.00 -24.95
C ASN A 107 -10.40 2.53 -25.14
N GLY A 108 -11.13 1.97 -24.16
CA GLY A 108 -11.54 0.56 -24.17
C GLY A 108 -10.46 -0.44 -23.78
N HIS A 109 -9.28 0.02 -23.37
CA HIS A 109 -8.21 -0.82 -22.84
C HIS A 109 -8.19 -0.73 -21.32
N TYR A 110 -8.45 -1.84 -20.66
CA TYR A 110 -8.62 -1.97 -19.22
C TYR A 110 -7.67 -3.01 -18.64
N LEU A 111 -7.23 -2.79 -17.41
CA LEU A 111 -6.58 -3.81 -16.60
C LEU A 111 -7.45 -4.10 -15.38
N SER A 112 -7.76 -5.36 -15.11
CA SER A 112 -8.42 -5.75 -13.87
C SER A 112 -7.47 -6.46 -12.91
N ILE A 113 -7.71 -6.30 -11.61
CA ILE A 113 -6.87 -6.82 -10.53
C ILE A 113 -7.74 -7.56 -9.53
N ASP A 114 -7.45 -8.84 -9.32
CA ASP A 114 -7.92 -9.64 -8.20
C ASP A 114 -6.84 -9.65 -7.10
N LEU A 115 -7.23 -9.32 -5.85
CA LEU A 115 -6.34 -9.24 -4.70
C LEU A 115 -6.41 -10.53 -3.88
N GLY A 116 -5.28 -11.20 -3.76
CA GLY A 116 -5.18 -12.48 -3.07
C GLY A 116 -4.12 -12.53 -1.96
N ILE A 117 -4.20 -13.59 -1.13
CA ILE A 117 -3.22 -13.82 -0.05
C ILE A 117 -1.91 -14.38 -0.59
N HIS A 118 -1.98 -15.31 -1.53
CA HIS A 118 -0.80 -15.98 -2.11
C HIS A 118 -0.21 -15.20 -3.27
N ASN A 119 -1.07 -14.72 -4.12
CA ASN A 119 -0.78 -13.83 -5.23
C ASN A 119 -1.32 -12.45 -4.84
N LEU A 120 -0.43 -11.52 -4.49
CA LEU A 120 -0.87 -10.21 -3.98
C LEU A 120 -1.78 -9.50 -4.97
N MET A 121 -1.45 -9.58 -6.26
CA MET A 121 -2.25 -9.09 -7.37
C MET A 121 -2.20 -10.08 -8.52
N THR A 122 -3.35 -10.56 -8.97
CA THR A 122 -3.49 -11.25 -10.24
C THR A 122 -4.20 -10.32 -11.21
N CYS A 123 -3.56 -10.05 -12.33
CA CYS A 123 -3.99 -9.06 -13.30
C CYS A 123 -4.46 -9.72 -14.59
N TYR A 124 -5.47 -9.11 -15.23
CA TYR A 124 -5.89 -9.45 -16.58
C TYR A 124 -5.94 -8.19 -17.44
N ASP A 125 -5.29 -8.21 -18.59
CA ASP A 125 -5.20 -7.13 -19.55
C ASP A 125 -6.18 -7.37 -20.71
N SER A 126 -7.14 -6.47 -20.90
CA SER A 126 -8.19 -6.58 -21.91
C SER A 126 -7.73 -6.29 -23.34
N GLY A 127 -6.57 -5.70 -23.53
CA GLY A 127 -6.04 -5.34 -24.83
C GLY A 127 -5.41 -6.53 -25.56
N ASN A 128 -4.65 -7.32 -24.82
CA ASN A 128 -3.89 -8.46 -25.34
C ASN A 128 -4.34 -9.82 -24.79
N GLY A 129 -5.31 -9.85 -23.87
CA GLY A 129 -5.81 -11.07 -23.24
C GLY A 129 -4.84 -11.73 -22.28
N ARG A 130 -3.73 -11.06 -21.91
CA ARG A 130 -2.68 -11.60 -21.05
C ARG A 130 -3.11 -11.54 -19.60
N SER A 131 -2.80 -12.62 -18.85
CA SER A 131 -2.88 -12.62 -17.40
C SER A 131 -1.50 -12.75 -16.78
N PHE A 132 -1.27 -12.06 -15.67
CA PHE A 132 -0.02 -12.13 -14.95
C PHE A 132 -0.20 -11.92 -13.43
N ILE A 133 0.76 -12.43 -12.66
CA ILE A 133 0.75 -12.41 -11.21
C ILE A 133 1.89 -11.52 -10.70
N LEU A 134 1.56 -10.58 -9.84
CA LEU A 134 2.50 -9.69 -9.17
C LEU A 134 2.48 -9.88 -7.65
N GLY A 135 3.60 -9.60 -7.01
CA GLY A 135 3.66 -9.52 -5.56
C GLY A 135 3.72 -10.86 -4.82
N ARG A 136 4.06 -11.95 -5.49
CA ARG A 136 4.10 -13.31 -4.92
C ARG A 136 5.07 -13.45 -3.74
N LYS A 137 6.13 -12.64 -3.71
CA LYS A 137 7.14 -12.64 -2.64
C LYS A 137 6.66 -11.98 -1.34
N TYR A 138 5.57 -11.22 -1.37
CA TYR A 138 5.01 -10.54 -0.19
C TYR A 138 4.78 -11.50 0.97
N LEU A 139 4.10 -12.61 0.73
CA LEU A 139 3.78 -13.59 1.77
C LEU A 139 5.03 -14.25 2.37
N SER A 140 6.08 -14.49 1.58
CA SER A 140 7.34 -15.04 2.09
C SER A 140 8.09 -14.05 2.95
N LEU A 141 8.09 -12.76 2.61
CA LEU A 141 8.64 -11.69 3.46
C LEU A 141 7.90 -11.62 4.81
N GLU A 142 6.57 -11.60 4.78
CA GLU A 142 5.75 -11.58 5.99
C GLU A 142 6.06 -12.79 6.90
N ARG A 143 6.10 -14.01 6.33
CA ARG A 143 6.38 -15.23 7.08
C ARG A 143 7.78 -15.25 7.68
N TYR A 144 8.78 -14.81 6.92
CA TYR A 144 10.15 -14.73 7.40
C TYR A 144 10.26 -13.85 8.65
N PHE A 145 9.77 -12.61 8.55
CA PHE A 145 9.83 -11.68 9.67
C PHE A 145 8.97 -12.12 10.85
N HIS A 146 7.79 -12.68 10.61
CA HIS A 146 6.95 -13.22 11.69
C HIS A 146 7.68 -14.32 12.47
N LYS A 147 8.28 -15.29 11.76
CA LYS A 147 9.04 -16.37 12.38
C LYS A 147 10.21 -15.83 13.21
N GLU A 148 10.98 -14.91 12.66
CA GLU A 148 12.17 -14.37 13.33
C GLU A 148 11.79 -13.49 14.52
N ILE A 149 10.80 -12.61 14.40
CA ILE A 149 10.31 -11.79 15.49
C ILE A 149 9.75 -12.67 16.62
N SER A 150 8.92 -13.67 16.30
CA SER A 150 8.35 -14.58 17.31
C SER A 150 9.44 -15.35 18.06
N ARG A 151 10.47 -15.84 17.37
CA ARG A 151 11.61 -16.54 17.96
C ARG A 151 12.36 -15.65 18.95
N VAL A 152 12.73 -14.45 18.55
CA VAL A 152 13.47 -13.52 19.42
C VAL A 152 12.60 -13.03 20.57
N GLN A 153 11.33 -12.78 20.32
CA GLN A 153 10.38 -12.29 21.31
C GLN A 153 10.09 -13.33 22.39
N SER A 154 9.92 -14.60 22.03
CA SER A 154 9.69 -15.68 23.00
C SER A 154 10.89 -15.85 23.95
N ILE A 155 12.11 -15.85 23.43
CA ILE A 155 13.33 -15.97 24.24
C ILE A 155 13.45 -14.76 25.20
N TRP A 156 13.31 -13.55 24.67
CA TRP A 156 13.44 -12.33 25.45
C TRP A 156 12.39 -12.20 26.55
N TYR A 157 11.15 -12.59 26.27
CA TYR A 157 10.07 -12.52 27.26
C TYR A 157 10.20 -13.60 28.32
N ALA A 158 10.63 -14.81 27.96
CA ALA A 158 10.94 -15.86 28.93
C ALA A 158 12.01 -15.42 29.96
N GLN A 159 13.14 -14.87 29.45
CA GLN A 159 14.20 -14.33 30.30
C GLN A 159 13.71 -13.23 31.29
N GLN A 160 12.82 -12.34 30.81
CA GLN A 160 12.25 -11.32 31.69
C GLN A 160 11.34 -11.91 32.79
N VAL A 161 10.54 -12.92 32.44
CA VAL A 161 9.67 -13.61 33.37
C VAL A 161 10.51 -14.36 34.42
N GLU A 162 11.59 -15.06 34.04
CA GLU A 162 12.54 -15.70 34.95
C GLU A 162 13.18 -14.69 35.88
N ASN A 163 13.44 -13.46 35.45
CA ASN A 163 13.94 -12.36 36.25
C ASN A 163 12.84 -11.63 37.05
N GLY A 164 11.65 -12.21 37.21
CA GLY A 164 10.57 -11.68 38.03
C GLY A 164 9.78 -10.52 37.44
N ILE A 165 9.96 -10.21 36.13
CA ILE A 165 9.23 -9.13 35.46
C ILE A 165 7.84 -9.61 35.07
N LYS A 166 6.80 -9.16 35.80
CA LYS A 166 5.40 -9.53 35.57
C LYS A 166 4.87 -9.16 34.17
N TYR A 167 5.33 -8.04 33.62
CA TYR A 167 4.90 -7.52 32.32
C TYR A 167 6.12 -7.32 31.42
N PRO A 168 6.51 -8.34 30.63
CA PRO A 168 7.65 -8.27 29.73
C PRO A 168 7.54 -7.14 28.72
N ARG A 169 8.64 -6.44 28.46
CA ARG A 169 8.72 -5.33 27.52
C ARG A 169 9.59 -5.68 26.31
N SER A 170 9.23 -5.13 25.17
CA SER A 170 9.99 -5.30 23.94
C SER A 170 11.41 -4.73 24.04
N SER A 171 12.41 -5.45 23.52
CA SER A 171 13.80 -4.98 23.49
C SER A 171 14.04 -4.05 22.28
N LYS A 172 15.16 -3.30 22.31
CA LYS A 172 15.64 -2.52 21.16
C LYS A 172 15.81 -3.41 19.93
N HIS A 173 16.31 -4.64 20.10
CA HIS A 173 16.48 -5.61 19.02
C HIS A 173 15.15 -6.00 18.37
N ILE A 174 14.12 -6.31 19.16
CA ILE A 174 12.77 -6.63 18.67
C ILE A 174 12.20 -5.44 17.89
N LYS A 175 12.32 -4.22 18.43
CA LYS A 175 11.87 -2.99 17.73
C LYS A 175 12.58 -2.82 16.38
N ARG A 176 13.90 -3.09 16.31
CA ARG A 176 14.66 -3.07 15.03
C ARG A 176 14.15 -4.09 14.02
N LEU A 177 13.79 -5.30 14.46
CA LEU A 177 13.21 -6.32 13.58
C LEU A 177 11.86 -5.89 13.01
N TYR A 178 10.99 -5.31 13.82
CA TYR A 178 9.73 -4.74 13.34
C TYR A 178 9.96 -3.63 12.30
N ARG A 179 10.92 -2.73 12.56
CA ARG A 179 11.28 -1.66 11.60
C ARG A 179 11.85 -2.22 10.31
N LYS A 180 12.75 -3.21 10.37
CA LYS A 180 13.24 -3.92 9.17
C LYS A 180 12.10 -4.55 8.38
N LYS A 181 11.16 -5.22 9.05
CA LYS A 181 9.96 -5.77 8.41
C LYS A 181 9.16 -4.70 7.67
N GLN A 182 8.83 -3.61 8.38
CA GLN A 182 8.05 -2.52 7.80
C GLN A 182 8.73 -1.91 6.57
N ASN A 183 10.04 -1.69 6.63
CA ASN A 183 10.81 -1.13 5.53
C ASN A 183 10.87 -2.08 4.34
N ALA A 184 11.16 -3.37 4.55
CA ALA A 184 11.22 -4.36 3.50
C ALA A 184 9.85 -4.54 2.80
N VAL A 185 8.78 -4.61 3.57
CA VAL A 185 7.41 -4.71 3.02
C VAL A 185 7.03 -3.44 2.26
N LYS A 186 7.30 -2.26 2.82
CA LYS A 186 7.01 -0.98 2.17
C LYS A 186 7.76 -0.84 0.85
N ASP A 187 9.07 -1.13 0.84
CA ASP A 187 9.90 -1.10 -0.35
C ASP A 187 9.37 -2.04 -1.43
N TYR A 188 9.07 -3.28 -1.06
CA TYR A 188 8.53 -4.26 -1.98
C TYR A 188 7.18 -3.83 -2.60
N LEU A 189 6.26 -3.30 -1.79
CA LEU A 189 4.99 -2.77 -2.29
C LEU A 189 5.19 -1.59 -3.23
N HIS A 190 6.15 -0.70 -2.94
CA HIS A 190 6.49 0.40 -3.84
C HIS A 190 7.01 -0.08 -5.19
N LYS A 191 7.88 -1.10 -5.20
CA LYS A 191 8.43 -1.70 -6.42
C LYS A 191 7.35 -2.37 -7.26
N VAL A 192 6.49 -3.18 -6.63
CA VAL A 192 5.41 -3.89 -7.30
C VAL A 192 4.38 -2.93 -7.91
N THR A 193 3.96 -1.92 -7.15
CA THR A 193 2.98 -0.93 -7.63
C THR A 193 3.57 0.02 -8.68
N ARG A 194 4.87 0.30 -8.61
CA ARG A 194 5.57 1.07 -9.65
C ARG A 194 5.63 0.29 -10.95
N TRP A 195 6.03 -0.98 -10.89
CA TRP A 195 6.07 -1.85 -12.06
C TRP A 195 4.71 -1.90 -12.76
N LEU A 196 3.62 -2.05 -11.99
CA LEU A 196 2.26 -2.09 -12.55
C LEU A 196 1.88 -0.76 -13.22
N ALA A 197 2.18 0.37 -12.59
CA ALA A 197 1.88 1.69 -13.16
C ALA A 197 2.67 1.94 -14.46
N GLU A 198 3.95 1.53 -14.51
CA GLU A 198 4.80 1.61 -15.71
C GLU A 198 4.29 0.67 -16.82
N TYR A 199 3.84 -0.53 -16.47
CA TYR A 199 3.17 -1.45 -17.40
C TYR A 199 1.92 -0.81 -18.00
N CYS A 200 1.03 -0.27 -17.16
CA CYS A 200 -0.19 0.39 -17.61
C CYS A 200 0.09 1.57 -18.55
N LYS A 201 1.11 2.37 -18.26
CA LYS A 201 1.57 3.45 -19.12
C LYS A 201 2.05 2.93 -20.48
N LYS A 202 2.90 1.90 -20.47
CA LYS A 202 3.49 1.28 -21.67
C LYS A 202 2.40 0.71 -22.59
N GLU A 203 1.46 -0.04 -22.01
CA GLU A 203 0.37 -0.69 -22.75
C GLU A 203 -0.80 0.27 -23.04
N ARG A 204 -0.69 1.57 -22.69
CA ARG A 204 -1.73 2.59 -22.90
C ARG A 204 -3.08 2.24 -22.28
N ILE A 205 -3.05 1.61 -21.10
CA ILE A 205 -4.25 1.29 -20.32
C ILE A 205 -4.84 2.60 -19.79
N SER A 206 -6.12 2.84 -20.05
CA SER A 206 -6.81 4.07 -19.61
C SER A 206 -7.44 3.96 -18.22
N CYS A 207 -7.81 2.75 -17.82
CA CYS A 207 -8.46 2.52 -16.54
C CYS A 207 -8.04 1.17 -15.94
N VAL A 208 -7.71 1.19 -14.65
CA VAL A 208 -7.46 -0.01 -13.83
C VAL A 208 -8.67 -0.26 -12.94
N ILE A 209 -9.14 -1.51 -12.92
CA ILE A 209 -10.30 -1.96 -12.14
C ILE A 209 -9.81 -2.93 -11.08
N ILE A 210 -9.93 -2.55 -9.80
CA ILE A 210 -9.49 -3.38 -8.68
C ILE A 210 -10.68 -3.92 -7.91
N GLY A 211 -10.62 -5.19 -7.53
CA GLY A 211 -11.63 -5.80 -6.70
C GLY A 211 -11.78 -5.14 -5.34
N ASP A 212 -13.02 -4.94 -4.89
CA ASP A 212 -13.32 -4.32 -3.59
C ASP A 212 -13.52 -5.37 -2.49
N ILE A 213 -12.48 -5.58 -1.72
CA ILE A 213 -12.47 -6.59 -0.64
C ILE A 213 -13.03 -6.10 0.70
N ARG A 214 -13.54 -4.85 0.80
CA ARG A 214 -13.99 -4.27 2.08
C ARG A 214 -15.06 -5.10 2.78
N ASN A 215 -15.92 -5.76 2.04
CA ASN A 215 -17.03 -6.59 2.56
C ASN A 215 -16.67 -8.06 2.81
N ILE A 216 -15.49 -8.52 2.34
CA ILE A 216 -15.05 -9.92 2.54
C ILE A 216 -14.83 -10.23 4.03
N ARG A 217 -14.55 -9.22 4.85
CA ARG A 217 -14.24 -9.36 6.28
C ARG A 217 -15.46 -9.42 7.19
N LYS A 218 -16.65 -8.99 6.72
CA LYS A 218 -17.85 -8.96 7.56
C LYS A 218 -18.50 -10.34 7.65
N GLY A 219 -18.51 -10.93 8.86
CA GLY A 219 -19.31 -12.12 9.17
C GLY A 219 -18.77 -13.45 8.64
N LYS A 220 -17.53 -13.55 8.18
CA LYS A 220 -16.93 -14.82 7.75
C LYS A 220 -15.76 -15.21 8.64
N ASP A 221 -15.93 -16.28 9.41
CA ASP A 221 -14.85 -16.98 10.05
C ASP A 221 -14.29 -18.03 9.08
N ILE A 222 -13.09 -17.75 8.54
CA ILE A 222 -12.40 -18.65 7.60
C ILE A 222 -11.31 -19.46 8.34
N GLY A 223 -11.39 -19.48 9.67
CA GLY A 223 -10.43 -20.11 10.56
C GLY A 223 -9.26 -19.19 10.95
N HIS A 224 -8.79 -19.33 12.20
CA HIS A 224 -7.81 -18.44 12.86
C HIS A 224 -6.57 -18.11 12.00
N LYS A 225 -5.93 -19.11 11.38
CA LYS A 225 -4.72 -18.92 10.54
C LYS A 225 -5.01 -18.13 9.26
N THR A 226 -6.18 -18.31 8.67
CA THR A 226 -6.58 -17.62 7.43
C THR A 226 -7.01 -16.20 7.72
N ASN A 227 -7.76 -15.99 8.80
CA ASN A 227 -8.14 -14.66 9.29
C ASN A 227 -6.92 -13.80 9.61
N GLN A 228 -5.91 -14.36 10.31
CA GLN A 228 -4.67 -13.66 10.61
C GLN A 228 -3.93 -13.20 9.33
N LYS A 229 -3.91 -14.04 8.29
CA LYS A 229 -3.29 -13.70 6.99
C LYS A 229 -4.08 -12.59 6.28
N PHE A 230 -5.41 -12.64 6.29
CA PHE A 230 -6.26 -11.58 5.70
C PHE A 230 -6.10 -10.24 6.40
N HIS A 231 -6.00 -10.24 7.74
CA HIS A 231 -5.77 -9.02 8.51
C HIS A 231 -4.37 -8.43 8.27
N GLY A 232 -3.39 -9.26 7.95
CA GLY A 232 -2.02 -8.83 7.64
C GLY A 232 -1.83 -8.19 6.27
N LEU A 233 -2.79 -8.34 5.34
CA LEU A 233 -2.65 -7.82 3.99
C LEU A 233 -2.86 -6.30 3.93
N PRO A 234 -1.91 -5.54 3.37
CA PRO A 234 -1.94 -4.09 3.37
C PRO A 234 -2.78 -3.51 2.22
N TYR A 235 -4.01 -4.01 2.02
CA TYR A 235 -4.86 -3.62 0.89
C TYR A 235 -5.06 -2.11 0.75
N ASN A 236 -5.31 -1.40 1.85
CA ASN A 236 -5.46 0.05 1.80
C ASN A 236 -4.17 0.75 1.35
N LYS A 237 -3.00 0.28 1.83
CA LYS A 237 -1.71 0.83 1.39
C LYS A 237 -1.48 0.56 -0.09
N LEU A 238 -1.79 -0.67 -0.54
CA LEU A 238 -1.67 -1.06 -1.93
C LEU A 238 -2.58 -0.21 -2.82
N TYR A 239 -3.84 -0.04 -2.43
CA TYR A 239 -4.80 0.80 -3.15
C TYR A 239 -4.29 2.24 -3.26
N ILE A 240 -3.90 2.87 -2.15
CA ILE A 240 -3.38 4.24 -2.14
C ILE A 240 -2.12 4.36 -3.00
N MET A 241 -1.21 3.37 -2.93
CA MET A 241 0.02 3.36 -3.74
C MET A 241 -0.26 3.23 -5.24
N LEU A 242 -1.26 2.44 -5.63
CA LEU A 242 -1.70 2.32 -7.02
C LEU A 242 -2.37 3.61 -7.48
N GLU A 243 -3.30 4.15 -6.68
CA GLU A 243 -4.09 5.34 -7.02
C GLU A 243 -3.19 6.52 -7.37
N TYR A 244 -2.28 6.92 -6.48
CA TYR A 244 -1.44 8.08 -6.77
C TYR A 244 -0.43 7.83 -7.91
N LYS A 245 0.08 6.57 -8.06
CA LYS A 245 1.03 6.26 -9.13
C LYS A 245 0.39 6.21 -10.51
N LEU A 246 -0.82 5.65 -10.61
CA LEU A 246 -1.61 5.65 -11.85
C LEU A 246 -2.03 7.06 -12.22
N LYS A 247 -2.41 7.87 -11.22
CA LYS A 247 -2.78 9.28 -11.40
C LYS A 247 -1.64 10.11 -12.02
N LEU A 248 -0.36 9.81 -11.70
CA LEU A 248 0.79 10.44 -12.35
C LEU A 248 0.86 10.22 -13.87
N TYR A 249 0.12 9.25 -14.38
CA TYR A 249 0.03 8.95 -15.82
C TYR A 249 -1.36 9.25 -16.41
N GLY A 250 -2.24 9.91 -15.65
CA GLY A 250 -3.62 10.17 -16.05
C GLY A 250 -4.52 8.92 -16.09
N ILE A 251 -4.05 7.78 -15.54
CA ILE A 251 -4.78 6.51 -15.55
C ILE A 251 -5.74 6.47 -14.36
N SER A 252 -7.01 6.19 -14.63
CA SER A 252 -8.02 6.08 -13.57
C SER A 252 -7.95 4.74 -12.84
N LEU A 253 -8.26 4.73 -11.53
CA LEU A 253 -8.40 3.53 -10.72
C LEU A 253 -9.83 3.46 -10.16
N THR A 254 -10.54 2.36 -10.44
CA THR A 254 -11.90 2.15 -9.98
C THR A 254 -12.03 0.86 -9.18
N LYS A 255 -12.88 0.86 -8.16
CA LYS A 255 -13.23 -0.35 -7.39
C LYS A 255 -14.44 -1.04 -7.99
N GLN A 256 -14.40 -2.37 -8.00
CA GLN A 256 -15.49 -3.21 -8.44
C GLN A 256 -15.83 -4.24 -7.35
N GLU A 257 -17.09 -4.35 -7.03
CA GLU A 257 -17.61 -5.36 -6.11
C GLU A 257 -17.39 -6.78 -6.70
N GLU A 258 -16.92 -7.73 -5.85
CA GLU A 258 -16.40 -9.02 -6.27
C GLU A 258 -17.38 -10.21 -6.12
N SER A 259 -18.66 -10.00 -5.76
CA SER A 259 -19.61 -11.13 -5.61
C SER A 259 -19.63 -11.99 -6.86
N TYR A 260 -19.49 -13.30 -6.65
CA TYR A 260 -19.54 -14.35 -7.66
C TYR A 260 -18.39 -14.36 -8.69
N THR A 261 -17.47 -13.41 -8.67
CA THR A 261 -16.37 -13.34 -9.65
C THR A 261 -15.45 -14.56 -9.62
N SER A 262 -15.28 -15.17 -8.46
CA SER A 262 -14.47 -16.39 -8.29
C SER A 262 -15.23 -17.69 -8.54
N GLN A 263 -16.56 -17.64 -8.76
CA GLN A 263 -17.41 -18.83 -8.89
C GLN A 263 -18.02 -18.97 -10.29
N CYS A 264 -18.16 -17.87 -11.03
CA CYS A 264 -18.68 -17.90 -12.40
C CYS A 264 -17.63 -18.38 -13.40
N SER A 265 -18.07 -19.18 -14.37
CA SER A 265 -17.25 -19.57 -15.52
C SER A 265 -16.82 -18.33 -16.31
N PRO A 266 -15.57 -18.27 -16.84
CA PRO A 266 -15.18 -17.23 -17.77
C PRO A 266 -16.01 -17.26 -19.07
N LEU A 267 -16.67 -18.38 -19.36
CA LEU A 267 -17.51 -18.59 -20.54
C LEU A 267 -19.01 -18.36 -20.26
N SER A 268 -19.43 -18.14 -19.00
CA SER A 268 -20.82 -17.84 -18.68
C SER A 268 -21.30 -16.53 -19.34
N PRO A 269 -22.59 -16.37 -19.63
CA PRO A 269 -23.11 -15.14 -20.24
C PRO A 269 -22.82 -13.88 -19.40
N GLU A 270 -22.92 -14.00 -18.08
CA GLU A 270 -22.68 -12.90 -17.13
C GLU A 270 -22.08 -13.39 -15.81
N VAL A 271 -21.63 -12.45 -14.98
CA VAL A 271 -21.14 -12.72 -13.62
C VAL A 271 -22.24 -12.40 -12.62
N SER A 272 -23.03 -13.42 -12.29
CA SER A 272 -24.17 -13.30 -11.36
C SER A 272 -24.35 -14.55 -10.51
N LYS A 273 -25.25 -14.48 -9.51
CA LYS A 273 -25.61 -15.62 -8.66
C LYS A 273 -26.12 -16.80 -9.49
N ARG A 274 -26.81 -16.54 -10.59
CA ARG A 274 -27.42 -17.55 -11.47
C ARG A 274 -26.38 -18.49 -12.07
N TYR A 275 -25.20 -17.96 -12.40
CA TYR A 275 -24.11 -18.70 -13.06
C TYR A 275 -22.94 -19.04 -12.11
N ALA A 276 -23.15 -18.86 -10.82
CA ALA A 276 -22.11 -19.15 -9.81
C ALA A 276 -22.08 -20.63 -9.45
N GLU A 277 -21.01 -21.32 -9.78
CA GLU A 277 -20.79 -22.74 -9.50
C GLU A 277 -19.54 -22.96 -8.67
N ALA A 278 -19.70 -23.10 -7.34
CA ALA A 278 -18.60 -23.33 -6.41
C ALA A 278 -17.85 -24.67 -6.69
N SER A 279 -18.53 -25.66 -7.25
CA SER A 279 -18.01 -26.98 -7.62
C SER A 279 -16.87 -26.92 -8.65
N ASN A 280 -16.79 -25.86 -9.45
CA ASN A 280 -15.73 -25.66 -10.44
C ASN A 280 -14.35 -25.31 -9.82
N ARG A 281 -14.31 -25.00 -8.51
CA ARG A 281 -13.09 -24.80 -7.71
C ARG A 281 -12.77 -25.99 -6.83
N LYS A 282 -12.62 -27.18 -7.40
CA LYS A 282 -12.29 -28.43 -6.67
C LYS A 282 -10.93 -28.37 -6.00
N GLU A 283 -9.96 -27.78 -6.66
CA GLU A 283 -8.59 -27.64 -6.17
C GLU A 283 -8.22 -26.17 -5.98
N ARG A 284 -7.37 -25.92 -4.97
CA ARG A 284 -6.89 -24.57 -4.70
C ARG A 284 -6.07 -24.01 -5.87
N GLY A 285 -6.43 -22.83 -6.35
CA GLY A 285 -5.76 -22.16 -7.46
C GLY A 285 -6.20 -22.64 -8.84
N MET A 286 -7.10 -23.64 -8.92
CA MET A 286 -7.60 -24.20 -10.17
C MET A 286 -9.11 -23.98 -10.30
N TYR A 287 -9.53 -23.60 -11.49
CA TYR A 287 -10.92 -23.50 -11.92
C TYR A 287 -11.13 -24.40 -13.14
N ILE A 288 -12.12 -25.28 -13.09
CA ILE A 288 -12.38 -26.26 -14.16
C ILE A 288 -13.82 -26.06 -14.67
N THR A 289 -13.97 -25.83 -15.96
CA THR A 289 -15.26 -25.78 -16.64
C THR A 289 -15.14 -26.35 -18.04
N ASP A 290 -16.13 -27.11 -18.50
CA ASP A 290 -16.17 -27.73 -19.82
C ASP A 290 -14.90 -28.53 -20.17
N GLY A 291 -14.33 -29.21 -19.18
CA GLY A 291 -13.08 -29.99 -19.35
C GLY A 291 -11.80 -29.15 -19.45
N VAL A 292 -11.91 -27.81 -19.44
CA VAL A 292 -10.78 -26.88 -19.53
C VAL A 292 -10.35 -26.42 -18.15
N ARG A 293 -9.04 -26.41 -17.91
CA ARG A 293 -8.43 -25.94 -16.67
C ARG A 293 -7.93 -24.50 -16.81
N TYR A 294 -8.32 -23.66 -15.87
CA TYR A 294 -7.91 -22.25 -15.78
C TYR A 294 -7.28 -21.99 -14.42
N ASN A 295 -6.46 -20.94 -14.33
CA ASN A 295 -6.01 -20.43 -13.04
C ASN A 295 -7.17 -19.67 -12.35
N ALA A 296 -7.52 -20.05 -11.12
CA ALA A 296 -8.68 -19.53 -10.43
C ALA A 296 -8.59 -18.02 -10.12
N ASP A 297 -7.38 -17.50 -9.82
CA ASP A 297 -7.18 -16.09 -9.54
C ASP A 297 -7.24 -15.27 -10.86
N ALA A 298 -6.75 -15.83 -11.97
CA ALA A 298 -6.90 -15.20 -13.29
C ALA A 298 -8.37 -15.13 -13.75
N VAL A 299 -9.17 -16.18 -13.47
CA VAL A 299 -10.62 -16.16 -13.68
C VAL A 299 -11.27 -15.09 -12.80
N GLY A 300 -10.85 -14.93 -11.55
CA GLY A 300 -11.32 -13.86 -10.66
C GLY A 300 -11.08 -12.47 -11.26
N ALA A 301 -9.84 -12.18 -11.66
CA ALA A 301 -9.47 -10.91 -12.30
C ALA A 301 -10.28 -10.65 -13.59
N PHE A 302 -10.41 -11.66 -14.45
CA PHE A 302 -11.20 -11.60 -15.67
C PHE A 302 -12.68 -11.28 -15.40
N ASN A 303 -13.28 -11.95 -14.43
CA ASN A 303 -14.69 -11.74 -14.08
C ASN A 303 -14.94 -10.40 -13.38
N ILE A 304 -13.98 -9.84 -12.64
CA ILE A 304 -14.02 -8.48 -12.13
C ILE A 304 -14.19 -7.48 -13.29
N LEU A 305 -13.42 -7.65 -14.37
CA LEU A 305 -13.55 -6.83 -15.56
C LEU A 305 -14.91 -7.00 -16.23
N ARG A 306 -15.33 -8.25 -16.48
CA ARG A 306 -16.63 -8.54 -17.11
C ARG A 306 -17.79 -7.88 -16.35
N LYS A 307 -17.80 -8.03 -15.02
CA LYS A 307 -18.80 -7.42 -14.16
C LYS A 307 -18.82 -5.89 -14.30
N ARG A 308 -17.65 -5.26 -14.37
CA ARG A 308 -17.56 -3.80 -14.59
C ARG A 308 -18.09 -3.37 -15.95
N LEU A 309 -17.75 -4.11 -17.00
CA LEU A 309 -18.20 -3.80 -18.37
C LEU A 309 -19.71 -3.97 -18.51
N SER A 310 -20.30 -5.01 -17.92
CA SER A 310 -21.76 -5.21 -17.91
C SER A 310 -22.49 -4.04 -17.25
N VAL A 311 -22.03 -3.58 -16.08
CA VAL A 311 -22.61 -2.42 -15.38
C VAL A 311 -22.52 -1.14 -16.21
N SER A 312 -21.47 -0.98 -17.01
CA SER A 312 -21.27 0.20 -17.86
C SER A 312 -21.94 0.11 -19.24
N GLY A 313 -22.70 -0.96 -19.51
CA GLY A 313 -23.35 -1.18 -20.82
C GLY A 313 -22.38 -1.42 -21.99
N LYS A 314 -21.08 -1.66 -21.68
CA LYS A 314 -20.03 -1.87 -22.69
C LYS A 314 -19.85 -3.36 -22.90
N GLN A 315 -20.30 -3.87 -24.03
CA GLN A 315 -19.94 -5.21 -24.48
C GLN A 315 -18.57 -5.14 -25.19
N LYS A 316 -17.63 -5.97 -24.73
CA LYS A 316 -16.34 -6.18 -25.39
C LYS A 316 -16.06 -7.67 -25.38
N GLU A 317 -15.67 -8.21 -26.52
CA GLU A 317 -15.15 -9.56 -26.61
C GLU A 317 -13.79 -9.63 -25.91
N LEU A 318 -13.69 -10.51 -24.92
CA LEU A 318 -12.50 -10.69 -24.09
C LEU A 318 -11.90 -12.07 -24.31
N SER A 319 -10.60 -12.16 -24.55
CA SER A 319 -9.88 -13.42 -24.75
C SER A 319 -9.71 -14.18 -23.42
N VAL A 320 -10.06 -15.45 -23.42
CA VAL A 320 -9.88 -16.36 -22.28
C VAL A 320 -8.56 -17.15 -22.30
N THR A 321 -7.77 -17.03 -23.38
CA THR A 321 -6.55 -17.83 -23.60
C THR A 321 -5.49 -17.63 -22.52
N GLY A 322 -5.29 -16.38 -22.10
CA GLY A 322 -4.31 -16.03 -21.04
C GLY A 322 -4.68 -16.50 -19.65
N LEU A 323 -5.91 -17.01 -19.42
CA LEU A 323 -6.37 -17.41 -18.09
C LEU A 323 -5.80 -18.76 -17.62
N LYS A 324 -5.28 -19.59 -18.55
CA LYS A 324 -4.76 -20.91 -18.21
C LYS A 324 -3.47 -20.84 -17.41
N ASN A 325 -2.51 -20.06 -17.89
CA ASN A 325 -1.17 -19.97 -17.34
C ASN A 325 -0.75 -18.49 -17.19
N PRO A 326 -1.17 -17.80 -16.11
CA PRO A 326 -0.75 -16.44 -15.88
C PRO A 326 0.77 -16.37 -15.66
N GLU A 327 1.41 -15.40 -16.29
CA GLU A 327 2.85 -15.19 -16.16
C GLU A 327 3.19 -14.66 -14.75
N ILE A 328 4.23 -15.22 -14.13
CA ILE A 328 4.71 -14.78 -12.83
C ILE A 328 5.76 -13.69 -13.01
N ILE A 329 5.43 -12.46 -12.70
CA ILE A 329 6.35 -11.34 -12.77
C ILE A 329 7.21 -11.27 -11.51
N LYS A 330 8.52 -11.45 -11.67
CA LYS A 330 9.50 -11.36 -10.59
C LYS A 330 9.95 -9.91 -10.44
N VAL A 331 9.49 -9.26 -9.38
CA VAL A 331 10.00 -7.94 -8.98
C VAL A 331 11.09 -8.14 -7.94
N ALA A 332 12.27 -7.52 -8.16
CA ALA A 332 13.41 -7.62 -7.23
C ALA A 332 13.04 -7.01 -5.86
N VAL A 333 13.54 -7.63 -4.79
CA VAL A 333 13.38 -7.16 -3.41
C VAL A 333 14.55 -6.27 -3.05
#